data_28009322074282a50705423912341c34
#
_entry.id   28009322074282a50705423912341c34
#
_cell.length_a   1.000
_cell.length_b   1.000
_cell.length_c   1.000
_cell.angle_alpha   90.00
_cell.angle_beta   90.00
_cell.angle_gamma   90.00
#
_symmetry.space_group_name_H-M   'P 1'
#
loop_
_entity.id
_entity.type
_entity.pdbx_description
1 polymer ?
#
loop_
_entity_poly.entity_id
_entity_poly.type
_entity_poly.pdbx_seq_one_letter_code
_entity_poly.pdbx_strand_id
1 'polypeptide(L)'
;MKAPVAKRHVVVPPIDPQVYAPTAARPLRAKLRHLAADTRVEPHSHPWAQIAMSSKGVIRMTASDSTYLVPPQRALWIPPGIEHVVTVVEDADLWTLYLH
;
A
#
# COMPACT_ATOMS: atom_id res chain seq x y z
N MET A 1 -23.16 -29.92 3.01
CA MET A 1 -21.86 -29.24 2.82
C MET A 1 -22.05 -27.76 3.04
N LYS A 2 -21.27 -27.18 3.90
CA LYS A 2 -21.34 -25.73 4.10
C LYS A 2 -20.64 -25.00 2.97
N ALA A 3 -21.27 -23.94 2.48
CA ALA A 3 -20.58 -23.01 1.57
C ALA A 3 -19.38 -22.40 2.29
N PRO A 4 -18.26 -22.17 1.60
CA PRO A 4 -17.13 -21.50 2.22
C PRO A 4 -17.53 -20.10 2.65
N VAL A 5 -17.19 -19.74 3.88
CA VAL A 5 -17.40 -18.38 4.36
C VAL A 5 -16.38 -17.48 3.67
N ALA A 6 -16.85 -16.39 3.08
CA ALA A 6 -15.96 -15.41 2.48
C ALA A 6 -14.98 -14.90 3.56
N LYS A 7 -13.70 -14.88 3.23
CA LYS A 7 -12.68 -14.32 4.12
C LYS A 7 -12.98 -12.85 4.35
N ARG A 8 -12.96 -12.45 5.62
CA ARG A 8 -13.08 -11.04 5.99
C ARG A 8 -11.67 -10.46 6.13
N HIS A 9 -11.47 -9.35 5.49
CA HIS A 9 -10.24 -8.59 5.68
C HIS A 9 -10.25 -7.90 7.03
N VAL A 10 -9.09 -7.89 7.69
CA VAL A 10 -8.85 -7.00 8.82
C VAL A 10 -8.56 -5.62 8.24
N VAL A 11 -9.43 -4.67 8.52
CA VAL A 11 -9.30 -3.32 8.00
C VAL A 11 -8.45 -2.49 8.96
N VAL A 12 -7.41 -1.85 8.43
CA VAL A 12 -6.55 -0.97 9.22
C VAL A 12 -6.50 0.41 8.56
N PRO A 13 -6.30 1.48 9.35
CA PRO A 13 -6.12 2.81 8.80
C PRO A 13 -4.74 2.92 8.12
N PRO A 14 -4.59 3.82 7.15
CA PRO A 14 -3.27 4.18 6.66
C PRO A 14 -2.46 4.83 7.79
N ILE A 15 -1.14 4.71 7.73
CA ILE A 15 -0.28 5.51 8.61
C ILE A 15 -0.49 6.97 8.20
N ASP A 16 -0.62 7.85 9.19
CA ASP A 16 -0.82 9.28 8.92
C ASP A 16 0.25 9.77 7.93
N PRO A 17 -0.15 10.16 6.73
CA PRO A 17 0.81 10.54 5.71
C PRO A 17 1.59 11.80 6.07
N GLN A 18 1.06 12.67 6.93
CA GLN A 18 1.76 13.88 7.35
C GLN A 18 3.05 13.59 8.10
N VAL A 19 3.13 12.45 8.80
CA VAL A 19 4.35 12.01 9.50
C VAL A 19 5.49 11.77 8.51
N TYR A 20 5.16 11.34 7.30
CA TYR A 20 6.13 11.00 6.26
C TYR A 20 6.06 11.95 5.07
N ALA A 21 5.46 13.13 5.23
CA ALA A 21 5.34 14.08 4.12
C ALA A 21 6.72 14.48 3.60
N PRO A 22 6.99 14.30 2.31
CA PRO A 22 8.24 14.76 1.72
C PRO A 22 8.22 16.30 1.61
N THR A 23 9.38 16.89 1.72
CA THR A 23 9.56 18.34 1.63
C THR A 23 10.75 18.66 0.73
N ALA A 24 10.92 19.93 0.38
CA ALA A 24 12.09 20.33 -0.39
C ALA A 24 13.41 20.01 0.35
N ALA A 25 13.41 20.11 1.68
CA ALA A 25 14.58 19.78 2.49
C ALA A 25 14.77 18.25 2.64
N ARG A 26 13.69 17.50 2.57
CA ARG A 26 13.70 16.03 2.66
C ARG A 26 12.82 15.47 1.55
N PRO A 27 13.30 15.48 0.31
CA PRO A 27 12.47 15.17 -0.85
C PRO A 27 12.09 13.69 -0.98
N LEU A 28 12.80 12.81 -0.30
CA LEU A 28 12.51 11.37 -0.30
C LEU A 28 12.28 10.91 1.13
N ARG A 29 11.11 10.32 1.38
CA ARG A 29 10.80 9.73 2.68
C ARG A 29 10.42 8.28 2.46
N ALA A 30 10.96 7.41 3.29
CA ALA A 30 10.69 5.97 3.22
C ALA A 30 10.01 5.50 4.50
N LYS A 31 9.08 4.58 4.37
CA LYS A 31 8.51 3.86 5.51
C LYS A 31 8.37 2.39 5.19
N LEU A 32 8.48 1.57 6.23
CA LEU A 32 8.24 0.14 6.18
C LEU A 32 7.05 -0.19 7.05
N ARG A 33 6.15 -1.02 6.56
CA ARG A 33 5.03 -1.53 7.31
C ARG A 33 4.91 -3.03 7.12
N HIS A 34 4.83 -3.76 8.23
CA HIS A 34 4.56 -5.19 8.21
C HIS A 34 3.05 -5.41 8.25
N LEU A 35 2.52 -6.14 7.29
CA LEU A 35 1.09 -6.36 7.15
C LEU A 35 0.81 -7.86 7.02
N ALA A 36 -0.12 -8.36 7.85
CA ALA A 36 -0.53 -9.75 7.78
C ALA A 36 -1.42 -10.00 6.55
N ALA A 37 -1.44 -11.25 6.10
CA ALA A 37 -2.37 -11.68 5.05
C ALA A 37 -3.81 -11.32 5.43
N ASP A 38 -4.62 -11.05 4.43
CA ASP A 38 -6.03 -10.65 4.57
C ASP A 38 -6.23 -9.29 5.27
N THR A 39 -5.19 -8.49 5.41
CA THR A 39 -5.30 -7.10 5.86
C THR A 39 -5.65 -6.21 4.69
N ARG A 40 -6.53 -5.24 4.93
CA ARG A 40 -6.88 -4.20 3.97
C ARG A 40 -6.58 -2.84 4.61
N VAL A 41 -5.75 -2.05 3.94
CA VAL A 41 -5.53 -0.65 4.31
C VAL A 41 -6.63 0.18 3.68
N GLU A 42 -7.30 1.02 4.49
CA GLU A 42 -8.41 1.84 4.00
C GLU A 42 -8.00 2.74 2.83
N PRO A 43 -8.95 3.05 1.94
CA PRO A 43 -8.68 3.95 0.82
C PRO A 43 -8.11 5.29 1.29
N HIS A 44 -7.05 5.74 0.64
CA HIS A 44 -6.43 7.04 0.95
C HIS A 44 -5.71 7.59 -0.26
N SER A 45 -5.45 8.88 -0.21
CA SER A 45 -4.65 9.58 -1.21
C SER A 45 -3.79 10.63 -0.52
N HIS A 46 -2.80 11.15 -1.24
CA HIS A 46 -1.95 12.24 -0.75
C HIS A 46 -1.42 13.04 -1.93
N PRO A 47 -0.99 14.30 -1.69
CA PRO A 47 -0.62 15.21 -2.77
C PRO A 47 0.79 14.99 -3.34
N TRP A 48 1.48 13.93 -2.98
CA TRP A 48 2.80 13.60 -3.50
C TRP A 48 2.80 12.22 -4.15
N ALA A 49 3.81 11.97 -4.97
CA ALA A 49 4.00 10.70 -5.64
C ALA A 49 4.51 9.63 -4.67
N GLN A 50 4.26 8.38 -5.02
CA GLN A 50 4.62 7.24 -4.20
C GLN A 50 5.12 6.09 -5.06
N ILE A 51 6.13 5.38 -4.56
CA ILE A 51 6.52 4.07 -5.07
C ILE A 51 6.22 3.05 -3.98
N ALA A 52 5.43 2.04 -4.32
CA ALA A 52 5.11 0.93 -3.42
C ALA A 52 5.88 -0.31 -3.85
N MET A 53 6.54 -0.96 -2.90
CA MET A 53 7.34 -2.16 -3.14
C MET A 53 7.07 -3.17 -2.04
N SER A 54 7.19 -4.45 -2.37
CA SER A 54 7.20 -5.51 -1.38
C SER A 54 8.57 -6.17 -1.34
N SER A 55 9.17 -6.28 -0.16
CA SER A 55 10.40 -7.06 0.02
C SER A 55 10.11 -8.51 0.42
N LYS A 56 8.88 -8.77 0.89
CA LYS A 56 8.38 -10.09 1.26
C LYS A 56 6.88 -10.09 1.07
N GLY A 57 6.34 -11.20 0.57
CA GLY A 57 4.91 -11.37 0.39
C GLY A 57 4.36 -10.61 -0.82
N VAL A 58 3.07 -10.75 -1.03
CA VAL A 58 2.36 -10.20 -2.18
C VAL A 58 1.26 -9.27 -1.71
N ILE A 59 1.21 -8.07 -2.28
CA ILE A 59 0.11 -7.14 -2.08
C ILE A 59 -0.66 -6.96 -3.38
N ARG A 60 -1.93 -6.59 -3.22
CA ARG A 60 -2.79 -6.14 -4.31
C ARG A 60 -3.08 -4.66 -4.07
N MET A 61 -2.80 -3.86 -5.07
CA MET A 61 -3.07 -2.42 -5.00
C MET A 61 -4.10 -2.05 -6.04
N THR A 62 -5.20 -1.46 -5.60
CA THR A 62 -6.23 -0.92 -6.50
C THR A 62 -6.10 0.60 -6.51
N ALA A 63 -5.88 1.15 -7.70
CA ALA A 63 -5.75 2.58 -7.92
C ALA A 63 -6.50 2.92 -9.21
N SER A 64 -7.31 3.99 -9.18
CA SER A 64 -8.23 4.31 -10.27
C SER A 64 -9.12 3.09 -10.57
N ASP A 65 -9.21 2.66 -11.83
CA ASP A 65 -10.02 1.53 -12.24
C ASP A 65 -9.21 0.24 -12.40
N SER A 66 -7.97 0.22 -11.93
CA SER A 66 -7.05 -0.89 -12.15
C SER A 66 -6.57 -1.49 -10.84
N THR A 67 -6.38 -2.82 -10.87
CA THR A 67 -5.81 -3.57 -9.77
C THR A 67 -4.50 -4.18 -10.20
N TYR A 68 -3.47 -4.02 -9.38
CA TYR A 68 -2.12 -4.48 -9.66
C TYR A 68 -1.68 -5.45 -8.57
N LEU A 69 -1.05 -6.56 -8.97
CA LEU A 69 -0.32 -7.42 -8.05
C LEU A 69 1.10 -6.92 -7.94
N VAL A 70 1.59 -6.79 -6.71
CA VAL A 70 2.96 -6.38 -6.43
C VAL A 70 3.64 -7.47 -5.63
N PRO A 71 4.27 -8.44 -6.31
CA PRO A 71 5.10 -9.46 -5.65
C PRO A 71 6.46 -8.87 -5.27
N PRO A 72 7.28 -9.62 -4.51
CA PRO A 72 8.64 -9.19 -4.22
C PRO A 72 9.42 -8.82 -5.48
N GLN A 73 10.28 -7.81 -5.37
CA GLN A 73 11.13 -7.30 -6.47
C GLN A 73 10.36 -6.56 -7.58
N ARG A 74 9.10 -6.18 -7.31
CA ARG A 74 8.32 -5.32 -8.19
C ARG A 74 7.98 -4.03 -7.47
N ALA A 75 7.82 -2.98 -8.23
CA ALA A 75 7.44 -1.66 -7.72
C ALA A 75 6.28 -1.11 -8.53
N LEU A 76 5.41 -0.39 -7.84
CA LEU A 76 4.28 0.29 -8.47
C LEU A 76 4.41 1.79 -8.22
N TRP A 77 4.33 2.56 -9.30
CA TRP A 77 4.29 4.01 -9.25
C TRP A 77 2.86 4.50 -9.08
N ILE A 78 2.62 5.35 -8.11
CA ILE A 78 1.32 5.99 -7.88
C ILE A 78 1.48 7.50 -7.98
N PRO A 79 0.85 8.13 -8.98
CA PRO A 79 0.90 9.59 -9.12
C PRO A 79 0.26 10.31 -7.93
N PRO A 80 0.59 11.60 -7.73
CA PRO A 80 -0.07 12.41 -6.71
C PRO A 80 -1.59 12.44 -6.85
N GLY A 81 -2.29 12.43 -5.73
CA GLY A 81 -3.74 12.60 -5.68
C GLY A 81 -4.58 11.40 -6.07
N ILE A 82 -3.97 10.28 -6.44
CA ILE A 82 -4.70 9.07 -6.82
C ILE A 82 -5.06 8.28 -5.56
N GLU A 83 -6.36 8.06 -5.36
CA GLU A 83 -6.82 7.20 -4.28
C GLU A 83 -6.41 5.76 -4.53
N HIS A 84 -5.92 5.09 -3.51
CA HIS A 84 -5.49 3.71 -3.61
C HIS A 84 -5.87 2.91 -2.37
N VAL A 85 -6.06 1.61 -2.59
CA VAL A 85 -6.39 0.63 -1.56
C VAL A 85 -5.38 -0.49 -1.62
N VAL A 86 -4.84 -0.88 -0.47
CA VAL A 86 -3.92 -2.01 -0.37
C VAL A 86 -4.65 -3.19 0.25
N THR A 87 -4.57 -4.35 -0.40
CA THR A 87 -5.03 -5.62 0.14
C THR A 87 -3.85 -6.58 0.17
N VAL A 88 -3.62 -7.20 1.33
CA VAL A 88 -2.48 -8.09 1.52
C VAL A 88 -2.90 -9.51 1.19
N VAL A 89 -2.23 -10.12 0.21
CA VAL A 89 -2.49 -11.50 -0.23
C VAL A 89 -1.72 -12.50 0.64
N GLU A 90 -0.45 -12.20 0.90
CA GLU A 90 0.43 -12.97 1.80
C GLU A 90 1.06 -11.99 2.79
N ASP A 91 1.45 -12.48 3.98
CA ASP A 91 2.16 -11.64 4.94
C ASP A 91 3.26 -10.86 4.22
N ALA A 92 3.20 -9.54 4.29
CA ALA A 92 4.03 -8.68 3.46
C ALA A 92 4.78 -7.64 4.26
N ASP A 93 5.98 -7.33 3.78
CA ASP A 93 6.76 -6.18 4.20
C ASP A 93 6.64 -5.13 3.10
N LEU A 94 5.79 -4.14 3.36
CA LEU A 94 5.49 -3.08 2.41
C LEU A 94 6.39 -1.89 2.63
N TRP A 95 7.24 -1.62 1.64
CA TRP A 95 8.04 -0.41 1.58
C TRP A 95 7.33 0.64 0.75
N THR A 96 7.29 1.85 1.27
CA THR A 96 6.72 2.98 0.56
C THR A 96 7.74 4.11 0.51
N LEU A 97 7.99 4.62 -0.69
CA LEU A 97 8.81 5.80 -0.90
C LEU A 97 7.89 6.94 -1.31
N TYR A 98 7.92 8.03 -0.55
CA TYR A 98 7.21 9.27 -0.87
C TYR A 98 8.19 10.25 -1.49
N LEU A 99 7.78 10.89 -2.57
CA LEU A 99 8.64 11.78 -3.38
C LEU A 99 8.04 13.18 -3.43
N HIS A 100 8.87 14.15 -3.09
CA HIS A 100 8.50 15.57 -3.19
C HIS A 100 8.42 16.01 -4.65
#